data_182fbb2ef2415be3c77ec1f5be07743b
#
_entry.id   182fbb2ef2415be3c77ec1f5be07743b
#
_cell.length_a   1.000
_cell.length_b   1.000
_cell.length_c   1.000
_cell.angle_alpha   90.00
_cell.angle_beta   90.00
_cell.angle_gamma   90.00
#
_symmetry.space_group_name_H-M   'P 1'
#
loop_
_entity.id
_entity.type
_entity.pdbx_description
1 polymer ?
#
loop_
_entity_poly.entity_id
_entity_poly.type
_entity_poly.pdbx_seq_one_letter_code
_entity_poly.pdbx_strand_id
1 'polypeptide(L)'
;MHKPLIALPLLATLLLSACANDLGDSRDMTNTQKGALIGTVSGAALGALVNKNNRGKGALIGAVGGGLAGTGVGYYMDKQAKDLQLQLKPEMERGEITVDKGADNALVVSMTSNTGFDTNSAVIKPGFTTTLDKISRVLNQYGKTTVSVTGHTDSVGSDTANQTLSEKRAQSVLDYFASKNVNPVRLAAYGRGESEPRADNATEAGRALNRRVELLIQPVVAN
;
A
#
# COMPACT_ATOMS: atom_id res chain seq x y z
N MET A 1 28.76 65.07 21.41
CA MET A 1 28.17 64.55 20.17
C MET A 1 28.79 63.17 19.90
N HIS A 2 28.17 62.11 20.39
CA HIS A 2 28.67 60.73 20.26
C HIS A 2 27.71 59.98 19.32
N LYS A 3 28.25 59.48 18.23
CA LYS A 3 27.50 58.56 17.29
C LYS A 3 27.63 57.11 17.76
N PRO A 4 26.55 56.33 17.80
CA PRO A 4 26.66 54.92 18.07
C PRO A 4 27.03 54.15 16.79
N LEU A 5 28.01 53.26 16.92
CA LEU A 5 28.34 52.22 15.92
C LEU A 5 27.22 51.17 15.89
N ILE A 6 26.65 50.98 14.73
CA ILE A 6 25.71 49.88 14.48
C ILE A 6 26.54 48.65 14.11
N ALA A 7 26.55 47.63 14.98
CA ALA A 7 27.11 46.32 14.69
C ALA A 7 26.15 45.49 13.86
N LEU A 8 26.54 45.10 12.65
CA LEU A 8 25.84 44.23 11.74
C LEU A 8 26.12 42.77 12.12
N PRO A 9 25.13 41.91 12.39
CA PRO A 9 25.40 40.49 12.62
C PRO A 9 25.68 39.79 11.30
N LEU A 10 26.83 39.15 11.24
CA LEU A 10 27.30 38.30 10.16
C LEU A 10 26.43 37.00 10.11
N LEU A 11 25.57 36.93 9.11
CA LEU A 11 24.73 35.75 8.87
C LEU A 11 25.61 34.64 8.24
N ALA A 12 26.04 33.69 9.04
CA ALA A 12 26.79 32.51 8.57
C ALA A 12 25.89 31.58 7.82
N THR A 13 25.87 31.63 6.49
CA THR A 13 25.25 30.65 5.61
C THR A 13 26.12 29.39 5.59
N LEU A 14 25.71 28.37 6.35
CA LEU A 14 26.26 27.01 6.21
C LEU A 14 25.74 26.41 4.88
N LEU A 15 26.60 26.46 3.87
CA LEU A 15 26.40 25.66 2.65
C LEU A 15 26.80 24.21 2.97
N LEU A 16 25.84 23.37 3.27
CA LEU A 16 26.03 21.92 3.22
C LEU A 16 26.14 21.51 1.74
N SER A 17 27.37 21.48 1.24
CA SER A 17 27.72 20.76 0.03
C SER A 17 27.67 19.25 0.35
N ALA A 18 26.52 18.61 0.15
CA ALA A 18 26.44 17.16 0.13
C ALA A 18 27.16 16.66 -1.11
N CYS A 19 28.33 16.05 -0.92
CA CYS A 19 29.03 15.31 -1.97
C CYS A 19 28.16 14.12 -2.37
N ALA A 20 27.48 14.23 -3.50
CA ALA A 20 26.82 13.14 -4.19
C ALA A 20 27.86 12.47 -5.11
N ASN A 21 28.73 11.64 -4.55
CA ASN A 21 29.58 10.74 -5.31
C ASN A 21 29.57 9.39 -4.63
N ASP A 22 29.04 8.44 -5.33
CA ASP A 22 28.98 7.00 -5.16
C ASP A 22 27.57 6.48 -4.91
N LEU A 23 26.76 6.56 -5.97
CA LEU A 23 25.53 5.76 -6.09
C LEU A 23 25.96 4.38 -6.60
N GLY A 24 26.31 3.48 -5.67
CA GLY A 24 26.48 2.07 -5.96
C GLY A 24 25.25 1.47 -6.64
N ASP A 25 25.46 0.42 -7.39
CA ASP A 25 24.43 -0.29 -8.17
C ASP A 25 23.16 -0.54 -7.35
N SER A 26 22.02 -0.04 -7.85
CA SER A 26 20.72 -0.04 -7.17
C SER A 26 20.15 -1.43 -6.86
N ARG A 27 20.85 -2.51 -7.24
CA ARG A 27 20.39 -3.90 -7.10
C ARG A 27 20.48 -4.45 -5.68
N ASP A 28 21.36 -3.90 -4.83
CA ASP A 28 21.62 -4.40 -3.47
C ASP A 28 21.13 -3.47 -2.35
N MET A 29 20.38 -2.42 -2.67
CA MET A 29 19.87 -1.50 -1.65
C MET A 29 18.75 -2.12 -0.81
N THR A 30 18.91 -2.05 0.52
CA THR A 30 17.82 -2.40 1.46
C THR A 30 16.66 -1.39 1.36
N ASN A 31 15.45 -1.77 1.82
CA ASN A 31 14.32 -0.84 1.84
C ASN A 31 14.60 0.42 2.66
N THR A 32 15.46 0.33 3.67
CA THR A 32 15.90 1.48 4.46
C THR A 32 16.70 2.47 3.61
N GLN A 33 17.62 2.00 2.77
CA GLN A 33 18.41 2.85 1.87
C GLN A 33 17.52 3.47 0.77
N LYS A 34 16.59 2.69 0.21
CA LYS A 34 15.60 3.19 -0.77
C LYS A 34 14.68 4.24 -0.14
N GLY A 35 14.27 4.05 1.13
CA GLY A 35 13.49 5.02 1.88
C GLY A 35 14.18 6.36 2.05
N ALA A 36 15.51 6.37 2.22
CA ALA A 36 16.32 7.59 2.33
C ALA A 36 16.32 8.42 1.03
N LEU A 37 16.29 7.77 -0.14
CA LEU A 37 16.26 8.44 -1.43
C LEU A 37 14.87 8.98 -1.80
N ILE A 38 13.79 8.31 -1.36
CA ILE A 38 12.41 8.65 -1.70
C ILE A 38 11.86 9.78 -0.82
N GLY A 39 12.36 9.94 0.40
CA GLY A 39 11.88 10.93 1.36
C GLY A 39 11.95 12.39 0.90
N THR A 40 12.62 12.68 -0.21
CA THR A 40 12.79 14.05 -0.72
C THR A 40 11.86 14.42 -1.88
N VAL A 41 11.13 13.49 -2.51
CA VAL A 41 10.47 13.78 -3.80
C VAL A 41 8.96 13.47 -3.86
N SER A 42 8.35 12.71 -2.96
CA SER A 42 7.11 12.04 -3.34
C SER A 42 5.84 12.21 -2.51
N GLY A 43 5.81 13.04 -1.48
CA GLY A 43 4.59 13.21 -0.67
C GLY A 43 3.37 13.77 -1.42
N ALA A 44 3.59 14.66 -2.37
CA ALA A 44 2.49 15.28 -3.14
C ALA A 44 1.98 14.38 -4.28
N ALA A 45 2.83 13.51 -4.84
CA ALA A 45 2.47 12.68 -5.98
C ALA A 45 1.62 11.47 -5.58
N LEU A 46 1.86 10.86 -4.41
CA LEU A 46 1.15 9.67 -3.95
C LEU A 46 -0.30 9.98 -3.54
N GLY A 47 -0.56 11.12 -2.89
CA GLY A 47 -1.92 11.56 -2.58
C GLY A 47 -2.80 11.79 -3.81
N ALA A 48 -2.20 12.16 -4.94
CA ALA A 48 -2.91 12.39 -6.20
C ALA A 48 -3.18 11.10 -6.99
N LEU A 49 -2.34 10.06 -6.82
CA LEU A 49 -2.48 8.77 -7.52
C LEU A 49 -3.54 7.88 -6.88
N VAL A 50 -3.69 7.93 -5.56
CA VAL A 50 -4.66 7.10 -4.81
C VAL A 50 -6.10 7.54 -5.08
N ASN A 51 -6.34 8.78 -5.51
CA ASN A 51 -7.71 9.23 -5.76
C ASN A 51 -7.80 10.31 -6.84
N LYS A 52 -7.85 9.92 -8.12
CA LYS A 52 -8.11 10.83 -9.24
C LYS A 52 -9.41 11.62 -9.08
N ASN A 53 -10.40 11.09 -8.36
CA ASN A 53 -11.71 11.70 -8.17
C ASN A 53 -11.87 12.46 -6.84
N ASN A 54 -10.89 12.40 -5.92
CA ASN A 54 -11.00 13.06 -4.61
C ASN A 54 -9.63 13.50 -4.07
N ARG A 55 -9.05 14.51 -4.72
CA ARG A 55 -7.75 15.09 -4.34
C ARG A 55 -7.70 15.58 -2.88
N GLY A 56 -8.86 15.90 -2.29
CA GLY A 56 -8.96 16.30 -0.88
C GLY A 56 -8.74 15.16 0.12
N LYS A 57 -9.09 13.91 -0.20
CA LYS A 57 -8.83 12.76 0.69
C LYS A 57 -7.35 12.39 0.73
N GLY A 58 -6.62 12.54 -0.37
CA GLY A 58 -5.18 12.30 -0.41
C GLY A 58 -4.38 13.28 0.46
N ALA A 59 -4.80 14.55 0.47
CA ALA A 59 -4.19 15.58 1.34
C ALA A 59 -4.48 15.34 2.82
N LEU A 60 -5.66 14.80 3.17
CA LEU A 60 -6.01 14.45 4.56
C LEU A 60 -5.19 13.27 5.09
N ILE A 61 -4.80 12.33 4.24
CA ILE A 61 -3.95 11.19 4.64
C ILE A 61 -2.57 11.69 5.11
N GLY A 62 -2.02 12.69 4.46
CA GLY A 62 -0.78 13.35 4.90
C GLY A 62 -0.92 14.12 6.22
N ALA A 63 -2.13 14.64 6.51
CA ALA A 63 -2.38 15.47 7.69
C ALA A 63 -2.69 14.68 8.97
N VAL A 64 -3.22 13.45 8.86
CA VAL A 64 -3.79 12.71 10.02
C VAL A 64 -2.75 11.96 10.86
N GLY A 65 -1.50 11.85 10.43
CA GLY A 65 -0.59 11.00 11.19
C GLY A 65 0.89 11.35 11.22
N GLY A 66 1.31 12.49 10.68
CA GLY A 66 2.74 12.76 10.52
C GLY A 66 3.41 11.59 9.78
N GLY A 67 3.64 11.71 8.48
CA GLY A 67 4.24 10.67 7.64
C GLY A 67 5.58 10.16 8.18
N LEU A 68 6.07 9.10 7.59
CA LEU A 68 7.40 8.57 7.86
C LEU A 68 8.46 9.49 7.25
N ALA A 69 9.51 9.81 7.99
CA ALA A 69 10.64 10.56 7.46
C ALA A 69 11.60 9.63 6.72
N GLY A 70 12.07 10.03 5.56
CA GLY A 70 13.02 9.40 4.65
C GLY A 70 13.61 8.04 5.06
N THR A 71 14.67 8.05 5.89
CA THR A 71 15.38 6.81 6.30
C THR A 71 14.55 5.81 7.11
N GLY A 72 13.46 6.26 7.76
CA GLY A 72 12.58 5.40 8.57
C GLY A 72 11.57 4.60 7.75
N VAL A 73 11.29 5.00 6.49
CA VAL A 73 10.28 4.37 5.64
C VAL A 73 10.59 2.90 5.38
N GLY A 74 11.79 2.61 4.89
CA GLY A 74 12.19 1.24 4.57
C GLY A 74 12.11 0.32 5.78
N TYR A 75 12.68 0.72 6.92
CA TYR A 75 12.62 -0.06 8.15
C TYR A 75 11.17 -0.33 8.62
N TYR A 76 10.32 0.69 8.58
CA TYR A 76 8.92 0.57 8.96
C TYR A 76 8.16 -0.45 8.09
N MET A 77 8.35 -0.36 6.77
CA MET A 77 7.72 -1.26 5.82
C MET A 77 8.29 -2.69 5.88
N ASP A 78 9.60 -2.85 6.11
CA ASP A 78 10.23 -4.16 6.31
C ASP A 78 9.69 -4.86 7.55
N LYS A 79 9.49 -4.12 8.64
CA LYS A 79 8.89 -4.65 9.86
C LYS A 79 7.43 -5.04 9.64
N GLN A 80 6.64 -4.20 8.96
CA GLN A 80 5.25 -4.52 8.62
C GLN A 80 5.16 -5.76 7.72
N ALA A 81 6.05 -5.89 6.72
CA ALA A 81 6.12 -7.07 5.86
C ALA A 81 6.39 -8.35 6.68
N LYS A 82 7.38 -8.29 7.57
CA LYS A 82 7.72 -9.42 8.44
C LYS A 82 6.55 -9.83 9.34
N ASP A 83 5.86 -8.87 9.93
CA ASP A 83 4.71 -9.16 10.81
C ASP A 83 3.54 -9.75 10.00
N LEU A 84 3.27 -9.25 8.77
CA LEU A 84 2.30 -9.86 7.86
C LEU A 84 2.68 -11.31 7.53
N GLN A 85 3.93 -11.56 7.13
CA GLN A 85 4.41 -12.90 6.79
C GLN A 85 4.33 -13.86 7.98
N LEU A 86 4.64 -13.41 9.19
CA LEU A 86 4.54 -14.23 10.39
C LEU A 86 3.07 -14.58 10.72
N GLN A 87 2.17 -13.62 10.65
CA GLN A 87 0.74 -13.81 10.94
C GLN A 87 0.05 -14.69 9.88
N LEU A 88 0.46 -14.57 8.61
CA LEU A 88 -0.15 -15.23 7.46
C LEU A 88 0.60 -16.49 7.01
N LYS A 89 1.62 -16.90 7.77
CA LYS A 89 2.46 -18.06 7.40
C LYS A 89 1.65 -19.30 7.02
N PRO A 90 0.62 -19.74 7.79
CA PRO A 90 -0.17 -20.90 7.41
C PRO A 90 -0.92 -20.76 6.09
N GLU A 91 -1.45 -19.56 5.80
CA GLU A 91 -2.16 -19.25 4.55
C GLU A 91 -1.19 -19.19 3.36
N MET A 92 0.02 -18.68 3.59
CA MET A 92 1.10 -18.63 2.57
C MET A 92 1.59 -20.04 2.24
N GLU A 93 1.76 -20.92 3.22
CA GLU A 93 2.18 -22.32 3.03
C GLU A 93 1.12 -23.13 2.24
N ARG A 94 -0.17 -22.77 2.34
CA ARG A 94 -1.23 -23.35 1.52
C ARG A 94 -1.37 -22.72 0.13
N GLY A 95 -0.58 -21.69 -0.19
CA GLY A 95 -0.66 -20.97 -1.46
C GLY A 95 -1.91 -20.09 -1.62
N GLU A 96 -2.61 -19.79 -0.54
CA GLU A 96 -3.82 -18.96 -0.54
C GLU A 96 -3.51 -17.47 -0.57
N ILE A 97 -2.34 -17.09 -0.05
CA ILE A 97 -1.88 -15.70 0.08
C ILE A 97 -0.41 -15.58 -0.29
N THR A 98 -0.05 -14.47 -0.91
CA THR A 98 1.34 -14.02 -1.03
C THR A 98 1.51 -12.65 -0.36
N VAL A 99 2.71 -12.38 0.16
CA VAL A 99 3.12 -11.08 0.70
C VAL A 99 4.43 -10.69 0.04
N ASP A 100 4.35 -9.80 -0.93
CA ASP A 100 5.45 -9.41 -1.79
C ASP A 100 5.83 -7.95 -1.56
N LYS A 101 7.09 -7.60 -1.82
CA LYS A 101 7.56 -6.22 -1.83
C LYS A 101 7.34 -5.63 -3.22
N GLY A 102 6.64 -4.51 -3.27
CA GLY A 102 6.42 -3.72 -4.48
C GLY A 102 7.44 -2.59 -4.63
N ALA A 103 7.21 -1.74 -5.64
CA ALA A 103 7.97 -0.50 -5.82
C ALA A 103 7.75 0.47 -4.64
N ASP A 104 8.64 1.43 -4.46
CA ASP A 104 8.52 2.53 -3.50
C ASP A 104 8.24 2.08 -2.05
N ASN A 105 8.83 0.96 -1.64
CA ASN A 105 8.61 0.30 -0.35
C ASN A 105 7.16 -0.15 -0.10
N ALA A 106 6.32 -0.22 -1.10
CA ALA A 106 4.99 -0.77 -0.95
C ALA A 106 5.02 -2.27 -0.65
N LEU A 107 3.95 -2.79 -0.04
CA LEU A 107 3.72 -4.22 0.10
C LEU A 107 2.48 -4.58 -0.70
N VAL A 108 2.53 -5.72 -1.39
CA VAL A 108 1.40 -6.31 -2.09
C VAL A 108 1.01 -7.60 -1.40
N VAL A 109 -0.19 -7.65 -0.86
CA VAL A 109 -0.78 -8.87 -0.30
C VAL A 109 -1.82 -9.38 -1.30
N SER A 110 -1.54 -10.49 -1.97
CA SER A 110 -2.44 -11.08 -2.96
C SER A 110 -3.14 -12.30 -2.35
N MET A 111 -4.46 -12.32 -2.43
CA MET A 111 -5.33 -13.35 -1.84
C MET A 111 -6.18 -13.98 -2.92
N THR A 112 -6.19 -15.31 -3.02
CA THR A 112 -7.04 -16.00 -3.99
C THR A 112 -8.52 -15.81 -3.63
N SER A 113 -9.37 -15.44 -4.61
CA SER A 113 -10.80 -15.24 -4.37
C SER A 113 -11.53 -16.53 -4.02
N ASN A 114 -11.02 -17.68 -4.43
CA ASN A 114 -11.66 -18.98 -4.12
C ASN A 114 -11.70 -19.27 -2.62
N THR A 115 -10.73 -18.77 -1.86
CA THR A 115 -10.73 -18.87 -0.40
C THR A 115 -11.65 -17.86 0.26
N GLY A 116 -11.81 -16.68 -0.35
CA GLY A 116 -12.53 -15.54 0.23
C GLY A 116 -14.00 -15.44 -0.12
N PHE A 117 -14.41 -15.94 -1.31
CA PHE A 117 -15.75 -15.75 -1.86
C PHE A 117 -16.27 -17.00 -2.57
N ASP A 118 -17.58 -17.15 -2.65
CA ASP A 118 -18.19 -18.11 -3.54
C ASP A 118 -18.26 -17.59 -4.99
N THR A 119 -18.52 -18.48 -5.94
CA THR A 119 -18.68 -18.11 -7.36
C THR A 119 -19.77 -17.06 -7.51
N ASN A 120 -19.50 -16.00 -8.27
CA ASN A 120 -20.39 -14.85 -8.48
C ASN A 120 -20.87 -14.14 -7.21
N SER A 121 -20.19 -14.34 -6.07
CA SER A 121 -20.51 -13.71 -4.79
C SER A 121 -19.44 -12.72 -4.38
N ALA A 122 -19.87 -11.67 -3.67
CA ALA A 122 -19.03 -10.73 -2.96
C ALA A 122 -19.19 -10.85 -1.43
N VAL A 123 -19.91 -11.88 -0.95
CA VAL A 123 -20.05 -12.16 0.48
C VAL A 123 -18.80 -12.87 0.96
N ILE A 124 -18.16 -12.30 1.98
CA ILE A 124 -16.95 -12.88 2.58
C ILE A 124 -17.32 -14.20 3.26
N LYS A 125 -16.59 -15.27 2.93
CA LYS A 125 -16.76 -16.58 3.57
C LYS A 125 -16.34 -16.53 5.05
N PRO A 126 -17.06 -17.23 5.95
CA PRO A 126 -16.70 -17.26 7.37
C PRO A 126 -15.25 -17.69 7.65
N GLY A 127 -14.74 -18.68 6.92
CA GLY A 127 -13.35 -19.13 7.04
C GLY A 127 -12.30 -18.08 6.67
N PHE A 128 -12.65 -17.14 5.79
CA PHE A 128 -11.75 -16.07 5.36
C PHE A 128 -11.68 -14.91 6.34
N THR A 129 -12.68 -14.75 7.21
CA THR A 129 -12.68 -13.68 8.23
C THR A 129 -11.50 -13.76 9.18
N THR A 130 -11.06 -14.99 9.54
CA THR A 130 -9.87 -15.20 10.38
C THR A 130 -8.60 -14.62 9.74
N THR A 131 -8.45 -14.79 8.44
CA THR A 131 -7.34 -14.23 7.67
C THR A 131 -7.39 -12.70 7.63
N LEU A 132 -8.56 -12.14 7.35
CA LEU A 132 -8.78 -10.70 7.36
C LEU A 132 -8.58 -10.08 8.75
N ASP A 133 -8.92 -10.80 9.84
CA ASP A 133 -8.64 -10.38 11.22
C ASP A 133 -7.13 -10.28 11.49
N LYS A 134 -6.34 -11.25 11.01
CA LYS A 134 -4.87 -11.19 11.12
C LYS A 134 -4.30 -9.96 10.40
N ILE A 135 -4.77 -9.71 9.16
CA ILE A 135 -4.36 -8.55 8.38
C ILE A 135 -4.77 -7.25 9.08
N SER A 136 -6.02 -7.16 9.57
CA SER A 136 -6.54 -5.98 10.28
C SER A 136 -5.69 -5.62 11.50
N ARG A 137 -5.26 -6.62 12.29
CA ARG A 137 -4.37 -6.38 13.44
C ARG A 137 -3.07 -5.73 13.02
N VAL A 138 -2.44 -6.24 11.96
CA VAL A 138 -1.20 -5.65 11.44
C VAL A 138 -1.46 -4.24 10.89
N LEU A 139 -2.54 -4.03 10.13
CA LEU A 139 -2.89 -2.70 9.61
C LEU A 139 -3.13 -1.67 10.72
N ASN A 140 -3.72 -2.08 11.84
CA ASN A 140 -3.93 -1.22 13.01
C ASN A 140 -2.61 -0.92 13.74
N GLN A 141 -1.70 -1.90 13.84
CA GLN A 141 -0.37 -1.71 14.42
C GLN A 141 0.49 -0.73 13.59
N TYR A 142 0.34 -0.76 12.27
CA TYR A 142 1.10 0.05 11.32
C TYR A 142 0.23 1.17 10.73
N GLY A 143 -0.11 2.17 11.57
CA GLY A 143 -1.03 3.26 11.24
C GLY A 143 -0.55 4.24 10.15
N LYS A 144 0.76 4.26 9.82
CA LYS A 144 1.37 5.21 8.86
C LYS A 144 1.44 4.64 7.44
N THR A 145 0.42 3.89 7.02
CA THR A 145 0.27 3.36 5.67
C THR A 145 -1.14 3.58 5.14
N THR A 146 -1.29 3.67 3.83
CA THR A 146 -2.56 3.57 3.13
C THR A 146 -2.75 2.16 2.59
N VAL A 147 -3.99 1.76 2.36
CA VAL A 147 -4.34 0.45 1.83
C VAL A 147 -5.33 0.62 0.69
N SER A 148 -4.93 0.22 -0.51
CA SER A 148 -5.82 0.11 -1.65
C SER A 148 -6.20 -1.36 -1.84
N VAL A 149 -7.49 -1.66 -1.79
CA VAL A 149 -8.06 -2.99 -2.03
C VAL A 149 -8.50 -3.08 -3.48
N THR A 150 -7.93 -3.99 -4.25
CA THR A 150 -8.27 -4.17 -5.67
C THR A 150 -8.81 -5.57 -5.91
N GLY A 151 -10.04 -5.66 -6.44
CA GLY A 151 -10.65 -6.91 -6.85
C GLY A 151 -10.38 -7.20 -8.33
N HIS A 152 -10.16 -8.47 -8.65
CA HIS A 152 -9.96 -8.97 -10.01
C HIS A 152 -10.83 -10.20 -10.25
N THR A 153 -11.21 -10.43 -11.52
CA THR A 153 -11.88 -11.63 -12.00
C THR A 153 -11.03 -12.35 -13.05
N ASP A 154 -11.46 -13.53 -13.44
CA ASP A 154 -11.06 -14.12 -14.71
C ASP A 154 -11.89 -13.54 -15.86
N SER A 155 -11.68 -14.03 -17.08
CA SER A 155 -12.38 -13.60 -18.30
C SER A 155 -13.71 -14.33 -18.56
N VAL A 156 -14.26 -15.03 -17.58
CA VAL A 156 -15.56 -15.71 -17.74
C VAL A 156 -16.69 -14.74 -17.41
N GLY A 157 -17.57 -14.50 -18.37
CA GLY A 157 -18.69 -13.57 -18.24
C GLY A 157 -18.54 -12.33 -19.11
N SER A 158 -19.32 -11.29 -18.83
CA SER A 158 -19.16 -10.00 -19.52
C SER A 158 -18.27 -9.06 -18.72
N ASP A 159 -17.55 -8.18 -19.43
CA ASP A 159 -16.68 -7.16 -18.82
C ASP A 159 -17.42 -6.34 -17.75
N THR A 160 -18.69 -5.94 -18.03
CA THR A 160 -19.50 -5.17 -17.08
C THR A 160 -19.83 -5.97 -15.82
N ALA A 161 -20.15 -7.26 -15.95
CA ALA A 161 -20.43 -8.13 -14.80
C ALA A 161 -19.15 -8.34 -13.98
N ASN A 162 -18.03 -8.60 -14.64
CA ASN A 162 -16.72 -8.77 -14.01
C ASN A 162 -16.24 -7.49 -13.31
N GLN A 163 -16.42 -6.33 -13.94
CA GLN A 163 -16.13 -5.04 -13.32
C GLN A 163 -16.94 -4.84 -12.03
N THR A 164 -18.26 -5.03 -12.12
CA THR A 164 -19.16 -4.89 -10.96
C THR A 164 -18.85 -5.89 -9.84
N LEU A 165 -18.56 -7.15 -10.18
CA LEU A 165 -18.23 -8.19 -9.19
C LEU A 165 -16.93 -7.85 -8.47
N SER A 166 -15.91 -7.43 -9.21
CA SER A 166 -14.61 -7.07 -8.65
C SER A 166 -14.69 -5.86 -7.72
N GLU A 167 -15.48 -4.83 -8.08
CA GLU A 167 -15.75 -3.67 -7.22
C GLU A 167 -16.43 -4.08 -5.91
N LYS A 168 -17.48 -4.90 -6.00
CA LYS A 168 -18.21 -5.38 -4.82
C LYS A 168 -17.32 -6.21 -3.89
N ARG A 169 -16.44 -7.06 -4.43
CA ARG A 169 -15.49 -7.84 -3.63
C ARG A 169 -14.48 -6.96 -2.92
N ALA A 170 -13.91 -5.99 -3.61
CA ALA A 170 -13.00 -5.02 -3.02
C ALA A 170 -13.69 -4.21 -1.92
N GLN A 171 -14.94 -3.76 -2.16
CA GLN A 171 -15.71 -3.02 -1.17
C GLN A 171 -16.01 -3.86 0.07
N SER A 172 -16.40 -5.14 -0.09
CA SER A 172 -16.66 -6.03 1.05
C SER A 172 -15.43 -6.21 1.95
N VAL A 173 -14.23 -6.32 1.36
CA VAL A 173 -12.97 -6.41 2.13
C VAL A 173 -12.67 -5.08 2.83
N LEU A 174 -12.88 -3.95 2.15
CA LEU A 174 -12.71 -2.62 2.74
C LEU A 174 -13.65 -2.43 3.94
N ASP A 175 -14.93 -2.74 3.77
CA ASP A 175 -15.95 -2.62 4.83
C ASP A 175 -15.59 -3.52 6.03
N TYR A 176 -15.06 -4.71 5.76
CA TYR A 176 -14.56 -5.59 6.81
C TYR A 176 -13.43 -4.95 7.59
N PHE A 177 -12.40 -4.39 6.92
CA PHE A 177 -11.31 -3.70 7.60
C PHE A 177 -11.79 -2.49 8.41
N ALA A 178 -12.73 -1.71 7.87
CA ALA A 178 -13.35 -0.60 8.59
C ALA A 178 -14.08 -1.09 9.86
N SER A 179 -14.81 -2.22 9.79
CA SER A 179 -15.48 -2.83 10.94
C SER A 179 -14.50 -3.34 12.02
N LYS A 180 -13.23 -3.59 11.63
CA LYS A 180 -12.14 -3.98 12.54
C LYS A 180 -11.28 -2.79 12.99
N ASN A 181 -11.83 -1.58 12.95
CA ASN A 181 -11.21 -0.33 13.38
C ASN A 181 -9.98 0.10 12.56
N VAL A 182 -9.78 -0.42 11.35
CA VAL A 182 -8.81 0.18 10.42
C VAL A 182 -9.39 1.51 9.96
N ASN A 183 -8.66 2.61 10.19
CA ASN A 183 -9.16 3.96 9.91
C ASN A 183 -9.60 4.10 8.43
N PRO A 184 -10.89 4.39 8.14
CA PRO A 184 -11.43 4.44 6.78
C PRO A 184 -10.73 5.47 5.87
N VAL A 185 -10.15 6.53 6.44
CA VAL A 185 -9.38 7.54 5.67
C VAL A 185 -8.18 6.91 4.94
N ARG A 186 -7.65 5.81 5.46
CA ARG A 186 -6.51 5.07 4.88
C ARG A 186 -6.92 4.06 3.81
N LEU A 187 -8.21 3.81 3.64
CA LEU A 187 -8.73 2.72 2.82
C LEU A 187 -9.32 3.23 1.51
N ALA A 188 -9.05 2.52 0.41
CA ALA A 188 -9.70 2.72 -0.88
C ALA A 188 -10.01 1.36 -1.52
N ALA A 189 -11.12 1.24 -2.25
CA ALA A 189 -11.52 0.02 -2.95
C ALA A 189 -11.64 0.29 -4.46
N TYR A 190 -11.17 -0.65 -5.28
CA TYR A 190 -11.19 -0.59 -6.73
C TYR A 190 -11.57 -1.95 -7.31
N GLY A 191 -12.35 -1.96 -8.40
CA GLY A 191 -12.52 -3.11 -9.26
C GLY A 191 -11.69 -2.95 -10.53
N ARG A 192 -11.12 -4.04 -11.01
CA ARG A 192 -10.41 -4.12 -12.29
C ARG A 192 -11.04 -5.16 -13.23
N GLY A 193 -12.07 -5.87 -12.77
CA GLY A 193 -12.66 -6.94 -13.56
C GLY A 193 -11.57 -7.87 -14.06
N GLU A 194 -11.59 -8.16 -15.35
CA GLU A 194 -10.62 -9.01 -16.06
C GLU A 194 -9.48 -8.22 -16.73
N SER A 195 -9.45 -6.89 -16.62
CA SER A 195 -8.55 -6.02 -17.40
C SER A 195 -7.07 -6.13 -17.04
N GLU A 196 -6.75 -6.68 -15.86
CA GLU A 196 -5.38 -6.84 -15.36
C GLU A 196 -5.11 -8.30 -14.99
N PRO A 197 -5.00 -9.21 -16.01
CA PRO A 197 -4.76 -10.62 -15.76
C PRO A 197 -3.32 -10.85 -15.26
N ARG A 198 -3.15 -11.74 -14.27
CA ARG A 198 -1.85 -12.17 -13.75
C ARG A 198 -1.34 -13.44 -14.45
N ALA A 199 -2.25 -14.20 -15.03
CA ALA A 199 -1.98 -15.45 -15.71
C ALA A 199 -2.90 -15.65 -16.93
N ASP A 200 -2.60 -16.66 -17.76
CA ASP A 200 -3.38 -16.94 -18.95
C ASP A 200 -4.81 -17.42 -18.62
N ASN A 201 -5.80 -16.69 -19.10
CA ASN A 201 -7.22 -17.01 -18.95
C ASN A 201 -7.68 -18.25 -19.73
N ALA A 202 -6.88 -18.75 -20.68
CA ALA A 202 -7.20 -19.96 -21.45
C ALA A 202 -7.22 -21.21 -20.54
N THR A 203 -6.46 -21.22 -19.46
CA THR A 203 -6.36 -22.36 -18.55
C THR A 203 -7.13 -22.11 -17.24
N GLU A 204 -7.69 -23.18 -16.65
CA GLU A 204 -8.37 -23.05 -15.34
C GLU A 204 -7.39 -22.64 -14.24
N ALA A 205 -6.18 -23.15 -14.27
CA ALA A 205 -5.13 -22.75 -13.33
C ALA A 205 -4.82 -21.24 -13.42
N GLY A 206 -4.73 -20.70 -14.62
CA GLY A 206 -4.52 -19.28 -14.85
C GLY A 206 -5.73 -18.45 -14.42
N ARG A 207 -6.94 -18.88 -14.74
CA ARG A 207 -8.17 -18.22 -14.27
C ARG A 207 -8.24 -18.18 -12.73
N ALA A 208 -7.87 -19.27 -12.06
CA ALA A 208 -7.84 -19.32 -10.60
C ALA A 208 -6.87 -18.28 -10.00
N LEU A 209 -5.74 -18.01 -10.66
CA LEU A 209 -4.81 -16.95 -10.26
C LEU A 209 -5.34 -15.55 -10.55
N ASN A 210 -6.16 -15.39 -11.59
CA ASN A 210 -6.77 -14.12 -11.95
C ASN A 210 -7.91 -13.74 -10.99
N ARG A 211 -8.69 -14.71 -10.51
CA ARG A 211 -9.70 -14.49 -9.46
C ARG A 211 -9.03 -14.22 -8.11
N ARG A 212 -8.74 -12.95 -7.82
CA ARG A 212 -8.00 -12.54 -6.62
C ARG A 212 -8.46 -11.19 -6.07
N VAL A 213 -8.10 -10.93 -4.85
CA VAL A 213 -8.11 -9.58 -4.24
C VAL A 213 -6.70 -9.23 -3.82
N GLU A 214 -6.26 -8.05 -4.17
CA GLU A 214 -4.94 -7.52 -3.81
C GLU A 214 -5.08 -6.35 -2.84
N LEU A 215 -4.18 -6.29 -1.85
CA LEU A 215 -3.99 -5.13 -0.99
C LEU A 215 -2.65 -4.50 -1.34
N LEU A 216 -2.70 -3.29 -1.86
CA LEU A 216 -1.51 -2.45 -2.00
C LEU A 216 -1.38 -1.59 -0.75
N ILE A 217 -0.36 -1.87 0.06
CA ILE A 217 -0.07 -1.15 1.31
C ILE A 217 1.11 -0.21 1.04
N GLN A 218 0.87 1.09 1.14
CA GLN A 218 1.87 2.11 0.81
C GLN A 218 2.18 2.98 2.02
N PRO A 219 3.46 3.34 2.24
CA PRO A 219 3.83 4.24 3.32
C PRO A 219 3.29 5.65 3.09
N VAL A 220 2.83 6.30 4.14
CA VAL A 220 2.56 7.75 4.14
C VAL A 220 3.87 8.45 4.49
N VAL A 221 4.46 9.13 3.52
CA VAL A 221 5.74 9.83 3.68
C VAL A 221 5.45 11.29 4.04
N ALA A 222 6.12 11.82 5.07
CA ALA A 222 6.12 13.24 5.38
C ALA A 222 7.01 13.98 4.37
N ASN A 223 6.53 15.10 3.85
CA ASN A 223 7.32 16.06 3.08
C ASN A 223 8.18 16.90 4.01
#